data_d8d503b58431a0ebd5e849565ba4fb71
#
_entry.id   d8d503b58431a0ebd5e849565ba4fb71
#
_cell.length_a   1.000
_cell.length_b   1.000
_cell.length_c   1.000
_cell.angle_alpha   90.00
_cell.angle_beta   90.00
_cell.angle_gamma   90.00
#
_symmetry.space_group_name_H-M   'P 1'
#
loop_
_entity.id
_entity.type
_entity.pdbx_description
1 polymer ?
#
loop_
_entity_poly.entity_id
_entity_poly.type
_entity_poly.pdbx_seq_one_letter_code
_entity_poly.pdbx_strand_id
1 'polypeptide(L)'
;STDNAIISYNTLSGTKNWNFPSNSILKPVVTENYTYIFSKNKLLICIENITGEVLWSKNIYNSLNNKIKNKIVKFTELKIANSELNLFSESGYLLNLNHNSGKVEYVKQISKNGINSEIIFINNNMFLIDKKNRLLKFN
;
A
#
# COMPACT_ATOMS: atom_id res chain seq x y z
N SER A 1 -5.83 -23.85 11.48
CA SER A 1 -5.14 -22.61 11.12
C SER A 1 -5.61 -22.21 9.73
N THR A 2 -6.30 -21.09 9.62
CA THR A 2 -6.64 -20.52 8.34
C THR A 2 -5.36 -19.90 7.80
N ASP A 3 -4.70 -20.58 6.89
CA ASP A 3 -3.52 -20.05 6.19
C ASP A 3 -3.99 -18.91 5.31
N ASN A 4 -3.70 -17.69 5.74
CA ASN A 4 -3.96 -16.50 4.93
C ASN A 4 -3.04 -16.56 3.71
N ALA A 5 -3.62 -16.53 2.53
CA ALA A 5 -2.88 -16.56 1.28
C ALA A 5 -3.46 -15.59 0.27
N ILE A 6 -2.61 -15.10 -0.62
CA ILE A 6 -3.02 -14.42 -1.84
C ILE A 6 -2.90 -15.43 -2.96
N ILE A 7 -3.98 -15.60 -3.71
CA ILE A 7 -4.08 -16.61 -4.74
C ILE A 7 -4.40 -15.90 -6.07
N SER A 8 -3.63 -16.21 -7.10
CA SER A 8 -3.89 -15.78 -8.47
C SER A 8 -4.59 -16.89 -9.24
N TYR A 9 -5.65 -16.54 -9.94
CA TYR A 9 -6.39 -17.42 -10.84
C TYR A 9 -6.40 -16.87 -12.26
N ASN A 10 -6.32 -17.77 -13.23
CA ASN A 10 -6.65 -17.43 -14.59
C ASN A 10 -8.18 -17.31 -14.72
N THR A 11 -8.67 -16.13 -15.12
CA THR A 11 -10.11 -15.84 -15.17
C THR A 11 -10.84 -16.55 -16.31
N LEU A 12 -10.12 -17.00 -17.35
CA LEU A 12 -10.71 -17.71 -18.48
C LEU A 12 -10.84 -19.22 -18.20
N SER A 13 -9.81 -19.83 -17.62
CA SER A 13 -9.80 -21.28 -17.35
C SER A 13 -10.22 -21.65 -15.92
N GLY A 14 -10.25 -20.69 -15.00
CA GLY A 14 -10.48 -20.94 -13.57
C GLY A 14 -9.32 -21.65 -12.86
N THR A 15 -8.19 -21.88 -13.55
CA THR A 15 -7.04 -22.54 -12.96
C THR A 15 -6.24 -21.62 -12.04
N LYS A 16 -5.69 -22.18 -10.98
CA LYS A 16 -4.79 -21.44 -10.09
C LYS A 16 -3.42 -21.25 -10.77
N ASN A 17 -2.99 -19.99 -10.87
CA ASN A 17 -1.66 -19.64 -11.39
C ASN A 17 -0.59 -19.86 -10.31
N TRP A 18 -0.77 -19.21 -9.15
CA TRP A 18 0.14 -19.29 -8.02
C TRP A 18 -0.57 -19.00 -6.69
N ASN A 19 0.10 -19.32 -5.62
CA ASN A 19 -0.33 -19.10 -4.25
C ASN A 19 0.85 -18.51 -3.45
N PHE A 20 0.62 -17.39 -2.78
CA PHE A 20 1.60 -16.74 -1.93
C PHE A 20 1.09 -16.69 -0.48
N PRO A 21 1.75 -17.38 0.46
CA PRO A 21 1.39 -17.32 1.87
C PRO A 21 1.63 -15.89 2.37
N SER A 22 0.59 -15.22 2.83
CA SER A 22 0.66 -13.82 3.21
C SER A 22 -0.21 -13.50 4.42
N ASN A 23 0.35 -12.74 5.33
CA ASN A 23 -0.37 -12.05 6.39
C ASN A 23 -0.62 -10.58 6.00
N SER A 24 -1.16 -10.34 4.80
CA SER A 24 -1.51 -8.99 4.36
C SER A 24 -2.52 -8.36 5.32
N ILE A 25 -2.29 -7.09 5.67
CA ILE A 25 -3.19 -6.30 6.52
C ILE A 25 -3.92 -5.21 5.74
N LEU A 26 -3.49 -4.96 4.51
CA LEU A 26 -4.11 -4.04 3.58
C LEU A 26 -4.59 -4.79 2.33
N LYS A 27 -5.53 -4.20 1.61
CA LYS A 27 -5.92 -4.71 0.29
C LYS A 27 -4.68 -4.70 -0.63
N PRO A 28 -4.38 -5.80 -1.31
CA PRO A 28 -3.31 -5.82 -2.31
C PRO A 28 -3.58 -4.82 -3.43
N VAL A 29 -2.52 -4.24 -3.97
CA VAL A 29 -2.58 -3.43 -5.20
C VAL A 29 -2.06 -4.28 -6.34
N VAL A 30 -2.87 -4.43 -7.37
CA VAL A 30 -2.56 -5.24 -8.55
C VAL A 30 -2.45 -4.32 -9.76
N THR A 31 -1.34 -4.43 -10.48
CA THR A 31 -1.12 -3.80 -11.79
C THR A 31 -1.09 -4.88 -12.87
N GLU A 32 -0.80 -4.51 -14.10
CA GLU A 32 -0.66 -5.47 -15.19
C GLU A 32 0.41 -6.55 -14.89
N ASN A 33 1.56 -6.15 -14.36
CA ASN A 33 2.71 -7.03 -14.19
C ASN A 33 3.00 -7.40 -12.74
N TYR A 34 2.53 -6.64 -11.77
CA TYR A 34 2.94 -6.75 -10.37
C TYR A 34 1.78 -6.72 -9.38
N THR A 35 1.94 -7.45 -8.30
CA THR A 35 1.08 -7.39 -7.11
C THR A 35 1.90 -6.88 -5.93
N TYR A 36 1.40 -5.84 -5.27
CA TYR A 36 2.02 -5.26 -4.07
C TYR A 36 1.20 -5.62 -2.84
N ILE A 37 1.89 -6.09 -1.81
CA ILE A 37 1.29 -6.58 -0.55
C ILE A 37 1.96 -5.87 0.61
N PHE A 38 1.16 -5.44 1.60
CA PHE A 38 1.67 -4.92 2.87
C PHE A 38 1.33 -5.87 4.02
N SER A 39 2.35 -6.49 4.61
CA SER A 39 2.21 -7.53 5.64
C SER A 39 2.17 -6.99 7.07
N LYS A 40 1.73 -7.82 8.01
CA LYS A 40 1.77 -7.54 9.46
C LYS A 40 3.17 -7.17 9.96
N ASN A 41 4.21 -7.73 9.37
CA ASN A 41 5.60 -7.45 9.73
C ASN A 41 6.13 -6.14 9.13
N LYS A 42 5.23 -5.30 8.60
CA LYS A 42 5.58 -4.00 7.98
C LYS A 42 6.47 -4.14 6.74
N LEU A 43 6.40 -5.30 6.10
CA LEU A 43 7.04 -5.57 4.82
C LEU A 43 6.11 -5.15 3.68
N LEU A 44 6.62 -4.33 2.79
CA LEU A 44 6.06 -4.14 1.47
C LEU A 44 6.74 -5.13 0.54
N ILE A 45 5.95 -5.93 -0.17
CA ILE A 45 6.40 -7.05 -1.00
C ILE A 45 5.86 -6.83 -2.41
N CYS A 46 6.73 -6.96 -3.40
CA CYS A 46 6.36 -6.96 -4.81
C CYS A 46 6.49 -8.37 -5.38
N ILE A 47 5.41 -8.84 -6.01
CA ILE A 47 5.30 -10.15 -6.63
C ILE A 47 5.07 -9.97 -8.12
N GLU A 48 5.76 -10.73 -8.95
CA GLU A 48 5.48 -10.82 -10.37
C GLU A 48 4.20 -11.61 -10.64
N ASN A 49 3.28 -11.04 -11.42
CA ASN A 49 1.95 -11.64 -11.63
C ASN A 49 1.97 -12.96 -12.41
N ILE A 50 2.94 -13.14 -13.30
CA ILE A 50 3.03 -14.34 -14.13
C ILE A 50 3.53 -15.53 -13.33
N THR A 51 4.65 -15.37 -12.61
CA THR A 51 5.33 -16.45 -11.91
C THR A 51 4.91 -16.62 -10.46
N GLY A 52 4.45 -15.54 -9.81
CA GLY A 52 4.23 -15.52 -8.37
C GLY A 52 5.52 -15.35 -7.56
N GLU A 53 6.65 -15.05 -8.20
CA GLU A 53 7.92 -14.84 -7.53
C GLU A 53 8.02 -13.47 -6.88
N VAL A 54 8.65 -13.42 -5.71
CA VAL A 54 8.95 -12.16 -5.03
C VAL A 54 10.12 -11.48 -5.71
N LEU A 55 9.88 -10.31 -6.27
CA LEU A 55 10.94 -9.51 -6.90
C LEU A 55 11.73 -8.72 -5.87
N TRP A 56 11.06 -8.16 -4.88
CA TRP A 56 11.69 -7.48 -3.77
C TRP A 56 10.76 -7.43 -2.54
N SER A 57 11.37 -7.21 -1.38
CA SER A 57 10.68 -7.01 -0.10
C SER A 57 11.42 -5.96 0.72
N LYS A 58 10.68 -5.01 1.30
CA LYS A 58 11.22 -3.90 2.10
C LYS A 58 10.47 -3.73 3.40
N ASN A 59 11.20 -3.64 4.51
CA ASN A 59 10.63 -3.15 5.75
C ASN A 59 10.52 -1.62 5.71
N ILE A 60 9.31 -1.12 5.54
CA ILE A 60 9.05 0.30 5.36
C ILE A 60 9.45 1.13 6.60
N TYR A 61 9.22 0.59 7.80
CA TYR A 61 9.58 1.30 9.03
C TYR A 61 11.10 1.51 9.17
N ASN A 62 11.92 0.60 8.67
CA ASN A 62 13.39 0.76 8.74
C ASN A 62 13.89 1.95 7.91
N SER A 63 13.13 2.37 6.91
CA SER A 63 13.43 3.53 6.06
C SER A 63 13.01 4.87 6.69
N LEU A 64 12.26 4.85 7.79
CA LEU A 64 11.74 6.05 8.44
C LEU A 64 12.65 6.48 9.60
N ASN A 65 12.78 7.79 9.81
CA ASN A 65 13.41 8.31 11.02
C ASN A 65 12.50 8.11 12.25
N ASN A 66 13.09 8.14 13.45
CA ASN A 66 12.37 7.86 14.70
C ASN A 66 11.21 8.83 14.96
N LYS A 67 11.35 10.10 14.56
CA LYS A 67 10.30 11.11 14.72
C LYS A 67 9.03 10.74 13.93
N ILE A 68 9.19 10.24 12.72
CA ILE A 68 8.08 9.78 11.87
C ILE A 68 7.55 8.43 12.36
N LYS A 69 8.42 7.48 12.71
CA LYS A 69 8.01 6.17 13.26
C LYS A 69 7.05 6.32 14.43
N ASN A 70 7.35 7.23 15.37
CA ASN A 70 6.54 7.46 16.56
C ASN A 70 5.16 8.07 16.24
N LYS A 71 5.00 8.70 15.08
CA LYS A 71 3.74 9.31 14.64
C LYS A 71 2.87 8.38 13.81
N ILE A 72 3.47 7.39 13.14
CA ILE A 72 2.75 6.43 12.32
C ILE A 72 2.46 5.17 13.15
N VAL A 73 1.26 5.10 13.71
CA VAL A 73 0.82 3.96 14.50
C VAL A 73 0.34 2.81 13.59
N LYS A 74 -0.41 3.14 12.54
CA LYS A 74 -1.06 2.17 11.67
C LYS A 74 -1.11 2.68 10.23
N PHE A 75 -0.79 1.81 9.29
CA PHE A 75 -1.10 2.01 7.88
C PHE A 75 -2.51 1.51 7.58
N THR A 76 -3.23 2.22 6.73
CA THR A 76 -4.64 1.97 6.43
C THR A 76 -4.90 1.61 4.98
N GLU A 77 -4.07 2.10 4.07
CA GLU A 77 -4.31 1.94 2.65
C GLU A 77 -3.02 1.97 1.84
N LEU A 78 -2.94 1.10 0.83
CA LEU A 78 -1.92 1.08 -0.21
C LEU A 78 -2.60 1.33 -1.54
N LYS A 79 -2.12 2.28 -2.32
CA LYS A 79 -2.67 2.59 -3.66
C LYS A 79 -1.56 2.92 -4.65
N ILE A 80 -1.84 2.70 -5.93
CA ILE A 80 -1.02 3.20 -7.02
C ILE A 80 -1.78 4.31 -7.75
N ALA A 81 -1.10 5.42 -7.98
CA ALA A 81 -1.61 6.56 -8.74
C ALA A 81 -0.46 7.23 -9.48
N ASN A 82 -0.66 7.59 -10.75
CA ASN A 82 0.37 8.21 -11.59
C ASN A 82 1.69 7.42 -11.62
N SER A 83 1.60 6.09 -11.67
CA SER A 83 2.75 5.16 -11.62
C SER A 83 3.57 5.22 -10.31
N GLU A 84 3.05 5.87 -9.27
CA GLU A 84 3.66 5.93 -7.95
C GLU A 84 2.88 5.08 -6.95
N LEU A 85 3.60 4.38 -6.10
CA LEU A 85 3.02 3.58 -5.02
C LEU A 85 2.90 4.45 -3.77
N ASN A 86 1.70 4.53 -3.21
CA ASN A 86 1.37 5.41 -2.10
C ASN A 86 0.85 4.60 -0.91
N LEU A 87 1.47 4.76 0.24
CA LEU A 87 1.09 4.13 1.50
C LEU A 87 0.58 5.19 2.48
N PHE A 88 -0.65 5.02 2.96
CA PHE A 88 -1.32 5.97 3.83
C PHE A 88 -1.41 5.46 5.26
N SER A 89 -1.27 6.37 6.22
CA SER A 89 -1.44 6.06 7.64
C SER A 89 -2.70 6.69 8.22
N GLU A 90 -3.25 6.04 9.23
CA GLU A 90 -4.39 6.56 9.99
C GLU A 90 -4.11 7.93 10.62
N SER A 91 -2.86 8.21 10.97
CA SER A 91 -2.41 9.48 11.54
C SER A 91 -2.22 10.61 10.52
N GLY A 92 -2.56 10.38 9.25
CA GLY A 92 -2.56 11.42 8.22
C GLY A 92 -1.25 11.61 7.47
N TYR A 93 -0.41 10.59 7.43
CA TYR A 93 0.84 10.59 6.65
C TYR A 93 0.67 9.82 5.35
N LEU A 94 1.23 10.37 4.28
CA LEU A 94 1.45 9.75 2.99
C LEU A 94 2.93 9.43 2.87
N LEU A 95 3.25 8.18 2.55
CA LEU A 95 4.56 7.73 2.10
C LEU A 95 4.48 7.45 0.61
N ASN A 96 5.27 8.17 -0.18
CA ASN A 96 5.44 7.87 -1.60
C ASN A 96 6.63 6.90 -1.76
N LEU A 97 6.41 5.86 -2.54
CA LEU A 97 7.32 4.73 -2.66
C LEU A 97 7.64 4.45 -4.12
N ASN A 98 8.89 4.20 -4.40
CA ASN A 98 9.31 3.72 -5.71
C ASN A 98 8.78 2.30 -5.93
N HIS A 99 7.96 2.11 -6.94
CA HIS A 99 7.30 0.81 -7.20
C HIS A 99 8.27 -0.30 -7.66
N ASN A 100 9.45 0.05 -8.20
CA ASN A 100 10.44 -0.91 -8.64
C ASN A 100 11.34 -1.44 -7.50
N SER A 101 11.47 -0.69 -6.40
CA SER A 101 12.43 -1.01 -5.34
C SER A 101 11.84 -0.98 -3.93
N GLY A 102 10.63 -0.45 -3.75
CA GLY A 102 10.02 -0.22 -2.45
C GLY A 102 10.70 0.87 -1.61
N LYS A 103 11.61 1.65 -2.21
CA LYS A 103 12.29 2.75 -1.51
C LYS A 103 11.31 3.87 -1.20
N VAL A 104 11.35 4.38 0.03
CA VAL A 104 10.60 5.59 0.41
C VAL A 104 11.25 6.81 -0.25
N GLU A 105 10.55 7.47 -1.14
CA GLU A 105 11.04 8.67 -1.83
C GLU A 105 10.78 9.93 -1.00
N TYR A 106 9.58 10.05 -0.45
CA TYR A 106 9.27 11.11 0.49
C TYR A 106 8.15 10.72 1.46
N VAL A 107 8.06 11.45 2.56
CA VAL A 107 6.98 11.36 3.55
C VAL A 107 6.36 12.73 3.73
N LYS A 108 5.04 12.82 3.64
CA LYS A 108 4.28 14.05 3.78
C LYS A 108 3.13 13.88 4.77
N GLN A 109 2.96 14.83 5.69
CA GLN A 109 1.73 14.91 6.48
C GLN A 109 0.64 15.61 5.66
N ILE A 110 -0.38 14.87 5.26
CA ILE A 110 -1.51 15.37 4.44
C ILE A 110 -2.72 15.75 5.29
N SER A 111 -2.82 15.25 6.52
CA SER A 111 -3.82 15.70 7.48
C SER A 111 -3.24 15.69 8.90
N LYS A 112 -3.37 16.79 9.60
CA LYS A 112 -3.03 16.88 11.05
C LYS A 112 -4.04 16.15 11.95
N ASN A 113 -5.25 15.92 11.44
CA ASN A 113 -6.31 15.25 12.20
C ASN A 113 -6.42 13.76 11.91
N GLY A 114 -5.54 13.22 11.07
CA GLY A 114 -5.63 11.83 10.59
C GLY A 114 -6.64 11.68 9.45
N ILE A 115 -6.81 10.43 8.99
CA ILE A 115 -7.67 10.07 7.85
C ILE A 115 -8.82 9.19 8.35
N ASN A 116 -10.04 9.46 7.87
CA ASN A 116 -11.27 8.75 8.25
C ASN A 116 -11.98 8.08 7.08
N SER A 117 -11.51 8.26 5.84
CA SER A 117 -12.11 7.66 4.65
C SER A 117 -11.11 6.89 3.82
N GLU A 118 -11.60 6.16 2.83
CA GLU A 118 -10.76 5.72 1.71
C GLU A 118 -10.19 6.93 0.97
N ILE A 119 -9.01 6.73 0.38
CA ILE A 119 -8.36 7.72 -0.48
C ILE A 119 -8.86 7.51 -1.91
N ILE A 120 -9.33 8.57 -2.54
CA ILE A 120 -9.86 8.52 -3.91
C ILE A 120 -9.00 9.38 -4.82
N PHE A 121 -8.62 8.83 -5.97
CA PHE A 121 -7.90 9.55 -7.02
C PHE A 121 -8.80 9.73 -8.23
N ILE A 122 -8.99 11.00 -8.65
CA ILE A 122 -9.81 11.37 -9.83
C ILE A 122 -9.09 12.50 -10.57
N ASN A 123 -8.82 12.32 -11.87
CA ASN A 123 -8.23 13.36 -12.73
C ASN A 123 -6.99 14.03 -12.10
N ASN A 124 -6.03 13.22 -11.65
CA ASN A 124 -4.80 13.67 -10.97
C ASN A 124 -5.01 14.41 -9.65
N ASN A 125 -6.21 14.37 -9.10
CA ASN A 125 -6.50 14.90 -7.76
C ASN A 125 -6.70 13.76 -6.78
N MET A 126 -6.20 13.96 -5.58
CA MET A 126 -6.43 13.06 -4.44
C MET A 126 -7.46 13.68 -3.51
N PHE A 127 -8.46 12.89 -3.10
CA PHE A 127 -9.51 13.27 -2.17
C PHE A 127 -9.52 12.35 -0.96
N LEU A 128 -9.74 12.93 0.21
CA LEU A 128 -9.95 12.19 1.45
C LEU A 128 -10.83 12.97 2.43
N ILE A 129 -11.41 12.29 3.41
CA ILE A 129 -12.07 12.90 4.55
C ILE A 129 -11.21 12.68 5.79
N ASP A 130 -10.91 13.75 6.52
CA ASP A 130 -10.18 13.66 7.78
C ASP A 130 -11.08 13.28 8.98
N LYS A 131 -10.47 13.00 10.14
CA LYS A 131 -11.22 12.64 11.36
C LYS A 131 -12.09 13.75 11.94
N LYS A 132 -12.01 14.97 11.40
CA LYS A 132 -12.94 16.09 11.69
C LYS A 132 -14.03 16.24 10.62
N ASN A 133 -14.23 15.21 9.78
CA ASN A 133 -15.22 15.19 8.70
C ASN A 133 -15.04 16.31 7.65
N ARG A 134 -13.80 16.72 7.41
CA ARG A 134 -13.48 17.71 6.38
C ARG A 134 -13.01 17.00 5.12
N LEU A 135 -13.60 17.38 3.98
CA LEU A 135 -13.13 16.95 2.68
C LEU A 135 -11.84 17.71 2.32
N LEU A 136 -10.78 17.02 2.10
CA LEU A 136 -9.50 17.56 1.66
C LEU A 136 -9.24 17.14 0.23
N LYS A 137 -8.75 18.09 -0.59
CA LYS A 137 -8.35 17.87 -1.97
C LYS A 137 -6.89 18.25 -2.15
N PHE A 138 -6.15 17.42 -2.86
CA PHE A 138 -4.75 17.65 -3.23
C PHE A 138 -4.58 17.46 -4.73
N ASN A 139 -3.83 18.34 -5.32
CA ASN A 139 -3.52 18.28 -6.76
C ASN A 139 -2.24 17.48 -6.98
#